data_164552671c339e3f0bce1f476e28b9d8
#
_entry.id   164552671c339e3f0bce1f476e28b9d8
#
_cell.length_a   1.000
_cell.length_b   1.000
_cell.length_c   1.000
_cell.angle_alpha   90.00
_cell.angle_beta   90.00
_cell.angle_gamma   90.00
#
_symmetry.space_group_name_H-M   'P 1'
#
loop_
_entity.id
_entity.type
_entity.pdbx_description
1 polymer ?
#
loop_
_entity_poly.entity_id
_entity_poly.type
_entity_poly.pdbx_seq_one_letter_code
_entity_poly.pdbx_strand_id
1 'polypeptide(L)'
;ESGKHEPDIVTTPFDAGLEFTGEESGRIYELRDNNRLEELFRMLFIRECNHLHDILPELFEATNDYSELLLSLSYTDKDGVVFHLVNDISEDDFNIEKEGQVEIIGWMYQYYNTEPKDKVFAALKKNVKITKENIPAATQLFTPHWIVRYMVENSLGRLWIEGHPDDDLRQCWEYYLDEAEQEPQVQAQLEEIRAGYREISPEDIRIIDPCMGSGHILVYAFDVLMQIYSAQGYSERDAAKLIVEKNLWGLDIDRRAYQLAYFAVMMKARQYNRRILTSGIKTNLFVIEDNRALTSE
;
A
#
# COMPACT_ATOMS: atom_id res chain seq x y z
N GLU A 1 19.49 -3.43 23.89
CA GLU A 1 18.29 -3.74 24.70
C GLU A 1 17.78 -2.50 25.43
N SER A 2 17.43 -1.44 24.73
CA SER A 2 16.63 -0.37 25.34
C SER A 2 15.19 -0.57 24.87
N GLY A 3 14.38 -1.26 25.67
CA GLY A 3 12.94 -1.24 25.47
C GLY A 3 12.49 0.23 25.51
N LYS A 4 12.10 0.78 24.39
CA LYS A 4 11.47 2.09 24.34
C LYS A 4 10.11 1.92 25.03
N HIS A 5 9.95 2.51 26.19
CA HIS A 5 8.69 2.48 26.91
C HIS A 5 7.75 3.64 26.54
N GLU A 6 8.25 4.61 25.77
CA GLU A 6 7.52 5.81 25.37
C GLU A 6 7.74 6.09 23.87
N PRO A 7 6.72 6.60 23.16
CA PRO A 7 6.87 6.98 21.76
C PRO A 7 7.91 8.09 21.58
N ASP A 8 8.71 8.01 20.51
CA ASP A 8 9.75 9.00 20.22
C ASP A 8 9.18 10.43 20.10
N ILE A 9 7.97 10.55 19.55
CA ILE A 9 7.29 11.84 19.44
C ILE A 9 7.10 12.56 20.80
N VAL A 10 7.01 11.80 21.90
CA VAL A 10 6.91 12.37 23.27
C VAL A 10 8.29 12.66 23.85
N THR A 11 9.24 11.75 23.63
CA THR A 11 10.59 11.84 24.23
C THR A 11 11.45 12.88 23.54
N THR A 12 11.39 12.95 22.21
CA THR A 12 12.19 13.84 21.36
C THR A 12 11.32 14.57 20.31
N PRO A 13 10.33 15.38 20.73
CA PRO A 13 9.35 15.97 19.82
C PRO A 13 9.97 16.87 18.74
N PHE A 14 11.10 17.50 19.03
CA PHE A 14 11.78 18.40 18.08
C PHE A 14 12.66 17.65 17.06
N ASP A 15 12.91 16.36 17.27
CA ASP A 15 13.69 15.50 16.35
C ASP A 15 12.78 14.76 15.35
N ALA A 16 11.46 14.83 15.52
CA ALA A 16 10.47 14.15 14.67
C ALA A 16 10.29 14.79 13.26
N GLY A 17 11.05 15.83 12.94
CA GLY A 17 10.95 16.52 11.64
C GLY A 17 9.75 17.45 11.50
N LEU A 18 8.99 17.65 12.56
CA LEU A 18 7.88 18.61 12.61
C LEU A 18 8.38 20.03 12.83
N GLU A 19 7.83 20.97 12.09
CA GLU A 19 8.04 22.40 12.34
C GLU A 19 6.99 22.90 13.33
N PHE A 20 7.44 23.54 14.40
CA PHE A 20 6.58 24.11 15.43
C PHE A 20 6.67 25.63 15.44
N THR A 21 5.53 26.28 15.64
CA THR A 21 5.49 27.72 15.94
C THR A 21 6.05 27.98 17.33
N GLY A 22 6.36 29.24 17.63
CA GLY A 22 6.82 29.63 18.97
C GLY A 22 5.80 29.32 20.08
N GLU A 23 4.50 29.42 19.77
CA GLU A 23 3.41 29.12 20.69
C GLU A 23 3.31 27.61 20.94
N GLU A 24 3.36 26.79 19.88
CA GLU A 24 3.37 25.31 19.99
C GLU A 24 4.59 24.83 20.78
N SER A 25 5.78 25.38 20.51
CA SER A 25 7.00 25.06 21.25
C SER A 25 6.85 25.38 22.74
N GLY A 26 6.30 26.55 23.06
CA GLY A 26 6.00 26.92 24.43
C GLY A 26 5.04 25.97 25.12
N ARG A 27 4.00 25.52 24.39
CA ARG A 27 3.03 24.54 24.90
C ARG A 27 3.64 23.14 25.11
N ILE A 28 4.55 22.72 24.26
CA ILE A 28 5.31 21.46 24.42
C ILE A 28 6.09 21.47 25.73
N TYR A 29 6.84 22.55 26.00
CA TYR A 29 7.59 22.67 27.24
C TYR A 29 6.68 22.75 28.47
N GLU A 30 5.59 23.53 28.41
CA GLU A 30 4.62 23.63 29.52
C GLU A 30 4.03 22.25 29.88
N LEU A 31 3.58 21.49 28.88
CA LEU A 31 2.97 20.15 29.11
C LEU A 31 4.00 19.17 29.66
N ARG A 32 5.24 19.22 29.19
CA ARG A 32 6.34 18.38 29.66
C ARG A 32 6.71 18.70 31.11
N ASP A 33 6.90 19.99 31.43
CA ASP A 33 7.29 20.43 32.76
C ASP A 33 6.22 20.12 33.81
N ASN A 34 4.96 20.15 33.43
CA ASN A 34 3.83 19.78 34.29
C ASN A 34 3.51 18.27 34.28
N ASN A 35 4.31 17.41 33.64
CA ASN A 35 4.12 15.97 33.51
C ASN A 35 2.75 15.59 32.89
N ARG A 36 2.23 16.42 31.97
CA ARG A 36 0.97 16.19 31.25
C ARG A 36 1.26 15.47 29.93
N LEU A 37 1.93 14.32 30.01
CA LEU A 37 2.50 13.63 28.84
C LEU A 37 1.43 13.05 27.90
N GLU A 38 0.26 12.64 28.40
CA GLU A 38 -0.85 12.19 27.56
C GLU A 38 -1.41 13.32 26.67
N GLU A 39 -1.52 14.53 27.22
CA GLU A 39 -1.96 15.68 26.44
C GLU A 39 -0.90 16.09 25.43
N LEU A 40 0.37 16.01 25.81
CA LEU A 40 1.49 16.22 24.90
C LEU A 40 1.44 15.21 23.74
N PHE A 41 1.30 13.93 24.04
CA PHE A 41 1.18 12.87 23.04
C PHE A 41 0.03 13.17 22.06
N ARG A 42 -1.17 13.45 22.58
CA ARG A 42 -2.33 13.75 21.76
C ARG A 42 -2.09 14.94 20.83
N MET A 43 -1.55 16.04 21.35
CA MET A 43 -1.25 17.24 20.55
C MET A 43 -0.26 16.92 19.43
N LEU A 44 0.83 16.23 19.74
CA LEU A 44 1.87 15.88 18.78
C LEU A 44 1.37 14.86 17.76
N PHE A 45 0.59 13.87 18.19
CA PHE A 45 0.00 12.87 17.29
C PHE A 45 -0.93 13.49 16.25
N ILE A 46 -1.80 14.42 16.66
CA ILE A 46 -2.67 15.16 15.74
C ILE A 46 -1.83 16.00 14.78
N ARG A 47 -0.79 16.66 15.29
CA ARG A 47 0.11 17.46 14.46
C ARG A 47 0.83 16.63 13.42
N GLU A 48 1.29 15.44 13.79
CA GLU A 48 1.91 14.47 12.88
C GLU A 48 0.92 13.97 11.84
N CYS A 49 -0.30 13.61 12.22
CA CYS A 49 -1.34 13.18 11.28
C CYS A 49 -1.63 14.26 10.23
N ASN A 50 -1.71 15.53 10.62
CA ASN A 50 -1.93 16.63 9.69
C ASN A 50 -0.71 16.86 8.79
N HIS A 51 0.51 16.73 9.31
CA HIS A 51 1.73 16.79 8.51
C HIS A 51 1.78 15.64 7.48
N LEU A 52 1.42 14.43 7.91
CA LEU A 52 1.34 13.27 7.00
C LEU A 52 0.22 13.42 5.96
N HIS A 53 -0.87 14.12 6.26
CA HIS A 53 -1.88 14.48 5.26
C HIS A 53 -1.29 15.31 4.11
N ASP A 54 -0.42 16.28 4.40
CA ASP A 54 0.24 17.08 3.37
C ASP A 54 1.13 16.23 2.45
N ILE A 55 1.68 15.15 2.97
CA ILE A 55 2.58 14.22 2.24
C ILE A 55 1.79 13.12 1.50
N LEU A 56 0.78 12.55 2.16
CA LEU A 56 -0.02 11.41 1.70
C LEU A 56 -1.53 11.69 1.90
N PRO A 57 -2.12 12.63 1.13
CA PRO A 57 -3.49 13.10 1.37
C PRO A 57 -4.57 12.02 1.18
N GLU A 58 -4.29 11.00 0.38
CA GLU A 58 -5.21 9.91 0.15
C GLU A 58 -5.22 8.87 1.30
N LEU A 59 -4.17 8.85 2.11
CA LEU A 59 -4.05 7.96 3.26
C LEU A 59 -4.53 8.61 4.55
N PHE A 60 -4.05 9.84 4.81
CA PHE A 60 -4.36 10.57 6.03
C PHE A 60 -5.41 11.64 5.74
N GLU A 61 -6.55 11.55 6.40
CA GLU A 61 -7.54 12.63 6.37
C GLU A 61 -7.05 13.78 7.26
N ALA A 62 -7.29 15.03 6.80
CA ALA A 62 -7.02 16.18 7.65
C ALA A 62 -7.92 16.09 8.89
N THR A 63 -7.31 16.13 10.07
CA THR A 63 -8.06 16.15 11.33
C THR A 63 -8.58 17.56 11.57
N ASN A 64 -9.91 17.68 11.57
CA ASN A 64 -10.61 18.91 11.93
C ASN A 64 -11.12 18.79 13.37
N ASP A 65 -11.45 19.91 14.00
CA ASP A 65 -11.91 20.04 15.38
C ASP A 65 -12.84 18.92 15.89
N TYR A 66 -13.71 18.42 15.02
CA TYR A 66 -14.68 17.37 15.37
C TYR A 66 -14.04 15.98 15.49
N SER A 67 -13.16 15.64 14.59
CA SER A 67 -12.45 14.35 14.60
C SER A 67 -11.50 14.25 15.78
N GLU A 68 -10.87 15.38 16.15
CA GLU A 68 -9.97 15.48 17.31
C GLU A 68 -10.66 15.18 18.64
N LEU A 69 -11.93 15.61 18.79
CA LEU A 69 -12.71 15.39 20.00
C LEU A 69 -13.02 13.89 20.23
N LEU A 70 -13.13 13.11 19.17
CA LEU A 70 -13.42 11.70 19.21
C LEU A 70 -12.17 10.82 19.39
N LEU A 71 -10.98 11.40 19.15
CA LEU A 71 -9.72 10.67 19.25
C LEU A 71 -9.33 10.50 20.73
N SER A 72 -9.52 9.29 21.23
CA SER A 72 -9.13 8.89 22.59
C SER A 72 -8.00 7.86 22.51
N LEU A 73 -6.78 8.32 22.25
CA LEU A 73 -5.58 7.49 22.26
C LEU A 73 -4.76 7.78 23.50
N SER A 74 -4.32 6.72 24.19
CA SER A 74 -3.38 6.75 25.29
C SER A 74 -2.18 5.88 24.95
N TYR A 75 -0.97 6.32 25.26
CA TYR A 75 0.23 5.50 25.12
C TYR A 75 0.64 4.88 26.47
N THR A 76 0.12 5.38 27.59
CA THR A 76 0.39 4.85 28.92
C THR A 76 -0.54 3.72 29.33
N ASP A 77 -1.68 3.57 28.65
CA ASP A 77 -2.60 2.45 28.85
C ASP A 77 -1.96 1.16 28.33
N LYS A 78 -1.63 0.25 29.26
CA LYS A 78 -0.97 -1.04 28.95
C LYS A 78 -1.80 -1.98 28.11
N ASP A 79 -3.12 -1.82 28.11
CA ASP A 79 -4.05 -2.57 27.25
C ASP A 79 -4.37 -1.80 25.96
N GLY A 80 -3.78 -0.62 25.78
CA GLY A 80 -4.00 0.28 24.66
C GLY A 80 -3.18 -0.10 23.41
N VAL A 81 -3.74 0.22 22.25
CA VAL A 81 -3.12 -0.09 20.93
C VAL A 81 -1.72 0.53 20.81
N VAL A 82 -1.54 1.78 21.26
CA VAL A 82 -0.25 2.48 21.15
C VAL A 82 0.82 1.77 22.00
N PHE A 83 0.47 1.34 23.22
CA PHE A 83 1.40 0.60 24.07
C PHE A 83 1.87 -0.69 23.40
N HIS A 84 0.95 -1.48 22.83
CA HIS A 84 1.29 -2.72 22.12
C HIS A 84 2.10 -2.46 20.85
N LEU A 85 1.78 -1.43 20.07
CA LEU A 85 2.57 -1.07 18.89
C LEU A 85 4.03 -0.74 19.24
N VAL A 86 4.25 -0.01 20.34
CA VAL A 86 5.60 0.43 20.74
C VAL A 86 6.41 -0.68 21.41
N ASN A 87 5.74 -1.59 22.14
CA ASN A 87 6.44 -2.57 22.99
C ASN A 87 6.47 -3.99 22.42
N ASP A 88 5.44 -4.40 21.66
CA ASP A 88 5.27 -5.79 21.24
C ASP A 88 5.63 -6.03 19.78
N ILE A 89 5.68 -4.97 18.94
CA ILE A 89 6.03 -5.08 17.52
C ILE A 89 7.44 -4.53 17.31
N SER A 90 8.28 -5.29 16.62
CA SER A 90 9.62 -4.85 16.28
C SER A 90 9.59 -3.74 15.23
N GLU A 91 10.38 -2.70 15.42
CA GLU A 91 10.61 -1.67 14.41
C GLU A 91 11.17 -2.26 13.10
N ASP A 92 11.93 -3.34 13.21
CA ASP A 92 12.54 -4.03 12.06
C ASP A 92 11.48 -4.67 11.13
N ASP A 93 10.31 -5.04 11.66
CA ASP A 93 9.21 -5.57 10.85
C ASP A 93 8.65 -4.54 9.84
N PHE A 94 8.82 -3.24 10.14
CA PHE A 94 8.45 -2.13 9.27
C PHE A 94 9.62 -1.62 8.43
N ASN A 95 10.84 -2.03 8.74
CA ASN A 95 12.04 -1.54 8.08
C ASN A 95 12.39 -2.40 6.86
N ILE A 96 12.08 -1.88 5.68
CA ILE A 96 12.31 -2.56 4.40
C ILE A 96 13.79 -2.87 4.14
N GLU A 97 14.70 -2.07 4.69
CA GLU A 97 16.16 -2.33 4.60
C GLU A 97 16.58 -3.54 5.45
N LYS A 98 15.71 -4.01 6.36
CA LYS A 98 15.95 -5.12 7.28
C LYS A 98 14.92 -6.25 7.12
N GLU A 99 14.50 -6.55 5.91
CA GLU A 99 13.51 -7.59 5.57
C GLU A 99 12.04 -7.24 5.89
N GLY A 100 11.73 -6.04 6.39
CA GLY A 100 10.36 -5.55 6.55
C GLY A 100 9.64 -5.40 5.21
N GLN A 101 8.34 -5.51 5.22
CA GLN A 101 7.52 -5.46 4.00
C GLN A 101 6.53 -4.30 4.05
N VAL A 102 6.36 -3.61 2.93
CA VAL A 102 5.38 -2.49 2.83
C VAL A 102 3.94 -2.96 3.04
N GLU A 103 3.68 -4.25 2.84
CA GLU A 103 2.37 -4.88 2.96
C GLU A 103 1.98 -5.23 4.41
N ILE A 104 2.87 -5.06 5.39
CA ILE A 104 2.62 -5.45 6.79
C ILE A 104 1.33 -4.84 7.34
N ILE A 105 1.06 -3.57 7.03
CA ILE A 105 -0.16 -2.89 7.46
C ILE A 105 -1.39 -3.52 6.83
N GLY A 106 -1.29 -3.97 5.58
CA GLY A 106 -2.33 -4.72 4.90
C GLY A 106 -2.65 -6.04 5.62
N TRP A 107 -1.62 -6.77 6.05
CA TRP A 107 -1.81 -8.00 6.84
C TRP A 107 -2.46 -7.74 8.19
N MET A 108 -2.07 -6.68 8.89
CA MET A 108 -2.72 -6.27 10.14
C MET A 108 -4.21 -5.99 9.91
N TYR A 109 -4.56 -5.32 8.82
CA TYR A 109 -5.96 -5.07 8.47
C TYR A 109 -6.72 -6.37 8.13
N GLN A 110 -6.09 -7.34 7.49
CA GLN A 110 -6.67 -8.66 7.28
C GLN A 110 -6.99 -9.36 8.60
N TYR A 111 -6.03 -9.39 9.53
CA TYR A 111 -6.24 -9.99 10.83
C TYR A 111 -7.36 -9.31 11.61
N TYR A 112 -7.42 -7.98 11.58
CA TYR A 112 -8.52 -7.21 12.17
C TYR A 112 -9.89 -7.64 11.63
N ASN A 113 -9.99 -7.96 10.35
CA ASN A 113 -11.24 -8.38 9.72
C ASN A 113 -11.56 -9.88 9.87
N THR A 114 -10.70 -10.68 10.48
CA THR A 114 -10.91 -12.14 10.60
C THR A 114 -12.18 -12.49 11.38
N GLU A 115 -12.40 -11.89 12.55
CA GLU A 115 -13.59 -12.14 13.36
C GLU A 115 -14.90 -11.67 12.67
N PRO A 116 -14.99 -10.45 12.11
CA PRO A 116 -16.11 -10.04 11.29
C PRO A 116 -16.38 -10.99 10.11
N LYS A 117 -15.34 -11.45 9.43
CA LYS A 117 -15.43 -12.41 8.34
C LYS A 117 -16.08 -13.72 8.77
N ASP A 118 -15.63 -14.29 9.85
CA ASP A 118 -16.17 -15.55 10.39
C ASP A 118 -17.66 -15.41 10.74
N LYS A 119 -18.07 -14.27 11.32
CA LYS A 119 -19.47 -13.97 11.61
C LYS A 119 -20.31 -13.89 10.33
N VAL A 120 -19.80 -13.23 9.29
CA VAL A 120 -20.49 -13.10 7.99
C VAL A 120 -20.65 -14.47 7.35
N PHE A 121 -19.60 -15.30 7.30
CA PHE A 121 -19.67 -16.64 6.72
C PHE A 121 -20.59 -17.57 7.54
N ALA A 122 -20.62 -17.46 8.84
CA ALA A 122 -21.57 -18.20 9.67
C ALA A 122 -23.03 -17.78 9.41
N ALA A 123 -23.27 -16.49 9.13
CA ALA A 123 -24.59 -15.97 8.75
C ALA A 123 -25.01 -16.44 7.34
N LEU A 124 -24.08 -16.45 6.38
CA LEU A 124 -24.32 -16.96 5.02
C LEU A 124 -24.75 -18.44 5.03
N LYS A 125 -24.16 -19.26 5.87
CA LYS A 125 -24.58 -20.68 6.05
C LYS A 125 -26.06 -20.80 6.54
N LYS A 126 -26.60 -19.72 7.12
CA LYS A 126 -28.00 -19.63 7.56
C LYS A 126 -28.87 -18.86 6.57
N ASN A 127 -28.42 -18.67 5.32
CA ASN A 127 -29.08 -17.91 4.26
C ASN A 127 -29.34 -16.42 4.61
N VAL A 128 -28.56 -15.82 5.50
CA VAL A 128 -28.59 -14.39 5.77
C VAL A 128 -27.74 -13.70 4.72
N LYS A 129 -28.30 -12.69 4.03
CA LYS A 129 -27.60 -11.92 2.99
C LYS A 129 -26.51 -11.03 3.63
N ILE A 130 -25.41 -10.84 2.91
CA ILE A 130 -24.37 -9.88 3.27
C ILE A 130 -24.94 -8.46 3.20
N THR A 131 -24.77 -7.69 4.26
CA THR A 131 -25.13 -6.26 4.28
C THR A 131 -23.98 -5.43 3.71
N LYS A 132 -24.27 -4.18 3.33
CA LYS A 132 -23.25 -3.27 2.76
C LYS A 132 -22.06 -3.09 3.71
N GLU A 133 -22.31 -2.97 5.00
CA GLU A 133 -21.30 -2.79 6.04
C GLU A 133 -20.38 -4.02 6.19
N ASN A 134 -20.87 -5.19 5.80
CA ASN A 134 -20.16 -6.46 5.91
C ASN A 134 -19.46 -6.88 4.62
N ILE A 135 -19.61 -6.12 3.53
CA ILE A 135 -18.92 -6.41 2.26
C ILE A 135 -17.41 -6.47 2.44
N PRO A 136 -16.74 -5.48 3.08
CA PRO A 136 -15.29 -5.53 3.27
C PRO A 136 -14.85 -6.81 3.99
N ALA A 137 -15.49 -7.17 5.08
CA ALA A 137 -15.18 -8.39 5.83
C ALA A 137 -15.43 -9.68 5.02
N ALA A 138 -16.42 -9.68 4.13
CA ALA A 138 -16.77 -10.84 3.32
C ALA A 138 -15.84 -11.05 2.12
N THR A 139 -15.34 -9.97 1.52
CA THR A 139 -14.61 -9.99 0.25
C THR A 139 -13.11 -9.85 0.43
N GLN A 140 -12.65 -9.31 1.56
CA GLN A 140 -11.24 -9.13 1.80
C GLN A 140 -10.50 -10.47 1.88
N LEU A 141 -9.62 -10.69 0.92
CA LEU A 141 -8.76 -11.85 0.82
C LEU A 141 -7.35 -11.40 0.49
N PHE A 142 -6.38 -11.84 1.27
CA PHE A 142 -4.98 -11.73 0.89
C PHE A 142 -4.58 -12.92 0.04
N THR A 143 -4.22 -12.64 -1.19
CA THR A 143 -3.68 -13.64 -2.09
C THR A 143 -2.29 -14.06 -1.59
N PRO A 144 -2.03 -15.35 -1.35
CA PRO A 144 -0.70 -15.82 -0.97
C PRO A 144 0.38 -15.35 -1.93
N HIS A 145 1.53 -14.95 -1.41
CA HIS A 145 2.61 -14.34 -2.17
C HIS A 145 3.03 -15.15 -3.41
N TRP A 146 3.11 -16.48 -3.30
CA TRP A 146 3.45 -17.34 -4.43
C TRP A 146 2.42 -17.30 -5.57
N ILE A 147 1.12 -17.12 -5.24
CA ILE A 147 0.05 -16.97 -6.26
C ILE A 147 0.21 -15.62 -6.96
N VAL A 148 0.49 -14.56 -6.20
CA VAL A 148 0.73 -13.22 -6.76
C VAL A 148 1.89 -13.27 -7.75
N ARG A 149 3.00 -13.87 -7.36
CA ARG A 149 4.17 -14.06 -8.22
C ARG A 149 3.81 -14.85 -9.47
N TYR A 150 3.16 -16.00 -9.30
CA TYR A 150 2.70 -16.81 -10.43
C TYR A 150 1.82 -16.03 -11.41
N MET A 151 0.86 -15.26 -10.91
CA MET A 151 -0.04 -14.45 -11.74
C MET A 151 0.71 -13.38 -12.52
N VAL A 152 1.54 -12.60 -11.85
CA VAL A 152 2.24 -11.46 -12.47
C VAL A 152 3.32 -11.94 -13.43
N GLU A 153 4.12 -12.95 -13.05
CA GLU A 153 5.19 -13.49 -13.88
C GLU A 153 4.65 -14.13 -15.17
N ASN A 154 3.46 -14.77 -15.10
CA ASN A 154 2.83 -15.41 -16.27
C ASN A 154 1.82 -14.56 -17.03
N SER A 155 1.62 -13.31 -16.63
CA SER A 155 0.85 -12.32 -17.39
C SER A 155 1.75 -11.19 -17.88
N LEU A 156 2.13 -10.27 -17.00
CA LEU A 156 3.02 -9.16 -17.32
C LEU A 156 4.38 -9.64 -17.81
N GLY A 157 5.02 -10.53 -17.04
CA GLY A 157 6.32 -11.09 -17.38
C GLY A 157 6.31 -11.82 -18.72
N ARG A 158 5.28 -12.63 -18.95
CA ARG A 158 5.10 -13.37 -20.21
C ARG A 158 4.91 -12.41 -21.39
N LEU A 159 4.02 -11.42 -21.28
CA LEU A 159 3.81 -10.43 -22.34
C LEU A 159 5.12 -9.75 -22.74
N TRP A 160 5.95 -9.41 -21.74
CA TRP A 160 7.23 -8.77 -22.00
C TRP A 160 8.23 -9.70 -22.70
N ILE A 161 8.47 -10.89 -22.14
CA ILE A 161 9.43 -11.86 -22.69
C ILE A 161 9.05 -12.35 -24.09
N GLU A 162 7.77 -12.51 -24.36
CA GLU A 162 7.28 -12.91 -25.69
C GLU A 162 7.56 -11.86 -26.77
N GLY A 163 7.58 -10.56 -26.39
CA GLY A 163 7.99 -9.48 -27.28
C GLY A 163 9.49 -9.20 -27.27
N HIS A 164 10.11 -9.33 -26.13
CA HIS A 164 11.50 -8.95 -25.85
C HIS A 164 12.23 -10.12 -25.16
N PRO A 165 12.65 -11.15 -25.90
CA PRO A 165 13.31 -12.31 -25.31
C PRO A 165 14.56 -11.91 -24.51
N ASP A 166 14.58 -12.23 -23.23
CA ASP A 166 15.64 -11.94 -22.28
C ASP A 166 15.72 -13.09 -21.26
N ASP A 167 16.72 -13.94 -21.43
CA ASP A 167 16.89 -15.13 -20.58
C ASP A 167 17.32 -14.77 -19.15
N ASP A 168 18.09 -13.70 -18.97
CA ASP A 168 18.54 -13.26 -17.65
C ASP A 168 17.36 -12.72 -16.84
N LEU A 169 16.51 -11.94 -17.47
CA LEU A 169 15.29 -11.42 -16.86
C LEU A 169 14.30 -12.55 -16.53
N ARG A 170 14.11 -13.50 -17.45
CA ARG A 170 13.26 -14.67 -17.24
C ARG A 170 13.71 -15.52 -16.04
N GLN A 171 15.01 -15.70 -15.84
CA GLN A 171 15.56 -16.47 -14.73
C GLN A 171 15.34 -15.81 -13.36
N CYS A 172 15.05 -14.53 -13.31
CA CYS A 172 14.66 -13.83 -12.08
C CYS A 172 13.27 -14.21 -11.58
N TRP A 173 12.43 -14.83 -12.42
CA TRP A 173 11.03 -15.13 -12.13
C TRP A 173 10.82 -16.62 -11.85
N GLU A 174 10.76 -16.94 -10.58
CA GLU A 174 10.70 -18.32 -10.06
C GLU A 174 9.48 -19.12 -10.55
N TYR A 175 8.35 -18.44 -10.75
CA TYR A 175 7.07 -19.06 -11.13
C TYR A 175 6.74 -18.87 -12.61
N TYR A 176 7.68 -18.33 -13.41
CA TYR A 176 7.49 -18.22 -14.85
C TYR A 176 7.46 -19.61 -15.50
N LEU A 177 6.42 -19.89 -16.23
CA LEU A 177 6.25 -21.17 -16.92
C LEU A 177 6.84 -21.13 -18.32
N ASP A 178 7.61 -22.15 -18.66
CA ASP A 178 8.03 -22.38 -20.05
C ASP A 178 6.81 -22.66 -20.93
N GLU A 179 6.94 -22.31 -22.20
CA GLU A 179 5.91 -22.58 -23.18
C GLU A 179 5.85 -24.08 -23.49
N ALA A 180 4.65 -24.65 -23.49
CA ALA A 180 4.43 -25.99 -23.98
C ALA A 180 4.51 -26.04 -25.51
N GLU A 181 4.91 -27.19 -26.07
CA GLU A 181 4.87 -27.42 -27.52
C GLU A 181 3.46 -27.20 -28.06
N GLN A 182 3.37 -26.40 -29.12
CA GLN A 182 2.10 -26.04 -29.76
C GLN A 182 2.00 -26.69 -31.16
N GLU A 183 0.78 -26.92 -31.64
CA GLU A 183 0.56 -27.32 -33.02
C GLU A 183 1.02 -26.22 -33.99
N PRO A 184 1.52 -26.57 -35.20
CA PRO A 184 2.09 -25.56 -36.13
C PRO A 184 1.13 -24.43 -36.48
N GLN A 185 -0.17 -24.70 -36.50
CA GLN A 185 -1.19 -23.69 -36.78
C GLN A 185 -1.34 -22.67 -35.64
N VAL A 186 -1.26 -23.13 -34.39
CA VAL A 186 -1.30 -22.31 -33.18
C VAL A 186 0.00 -21.53 -33.09
N GLN A 187 1.14 -22.17 -33.34
CA GLN A 187 2.44 -21.49 -33.33
C GLN A 187 2.49 -20.31 -34.30
N ALA A 188 1.95 -20.47 -35.50
CA ALA A 188 1.90 -19.37 -36.48
C ALA A 188 1.03 -18.19 -36.00
N GLN A 189 -0.08 -18.45 -35.32
CA GLN A 189 -0.93 -17.41 -34.73
C GLN A 189 -0.23 -16.71 -33.56
N LEU A 190 0.48 -17.45 -32.71
CA LEU A 190 1.26 -16.88 -31.61
C LEU A 190 2.39 -15.97 -32.13
N GLU A 191 3.08 -16.34 -33.19
CA GLU A 191 4.12 -15.50 -33.81
C GLU A 191 3.56 -14.17 -34.33
N GLU A 192 2.35 -14.18 -34.91
CA GLU A 192 1.68 -12.96 -35.36
C GLU A 192 1.35 -12.03 -34.16
N ILE A 193 0.81 -12.61 -33.07
CA ILE A 193 0.51 -11.87 -31.83
C ILE A 193 1.80 -11.27 -31.22
N ARG A 194 2.86 -12.08 -31.12
CA ARG A 194 4.16 -11.68 -30.57
C ARG A 194 4.85 -10.61 -31.39
N ALA A 195 4.60 -10.56 -32.67
CA ALA A 195 5.10 -9.46 -33.52
C ALA A 195 4.57 -8.10 -33.03
N GLY A 196 3.31 -8.05 -32.58
CA GLY A 196 2.74 -6.86 -31.94
C GLY A 196 3.40 -6.50 -30.59
N TYR A 197 3.81 -7.50 -29.82
CA TYR A 197 4.45 -7.28 -28.52
C TYR A 197 5.86 -6.68 -28.64
N ARG A 198 6.55 -6.88 -29.75
CA ARG A 198 7.88 -6.28 -30.02
C ARG A 198 7.84 -4.76 -30.14
N GLU A 199 6.70 -4.20 -30.47
CA GLU A 199 6.51 -2.76 -30.63
C GLU A 199 6.16 -2.06 -29.30
N ILE A 200 5.87 -2.83 -28.23
CA ILE A 200 5.45 -2.29 -26.93
C ILE A 200 6.68 -1.82 -26.17
N SER A 201 6.67 -0.55 -25.75
CA SER A 201 7.62 -0.03 -24.75
C SER A 201 7.13 -0.30 -23.32
N PRO A 202 7.99 -0.26 -22.29
CA PRO A 202 7.54 -0.40 -20.90
C PRO A 202 6.48 0.63 -20.52
N GLU A 203 6.53 1.82 -21.10
CA GLU A 203 5.59 2.92 -20.84
C GLU A 203 4.18 2.66 -21.42
N ASP A 204 4.04 1.73 -22.36
CA ASP A 204 2.75 1.39 -23.00
C ASP A 204 1.97 0.34 -22.19
N ILE A 205 2.64 -0.39 -21.31
CA ILE A 205 2.02 -1.44 -20.49
C ILE A 205 1.03 -0.83 -19.49
N ARG A 206 -0.16 -1.43 -19.41
CA ARG A 206 -1.18 -1.08 -18.42
C ARG A 206 -1.61 -2.33 -17.67
N ILE A 207 -1.49 -2.28 -16.35
CA ILE A 207 -1.91 -3.35 -15.45
C ILE A 207 -3.06 -2.80 -14.62
N ILE A 208 -4.17 -3.50 -14.63
CA ILE A 208 -5.32 -3.17 -13.80
C ILE A 208 -5.63 -4.32 -12.85
N ASP A 209 -5.73 -4.00 -11.56
CA ASP A 209 -6.33 -4.85 -10.55
C ASP A 209 -7.68 -4.26 -10.15
N PRO A 210 -8.80 -4.84 -10.61
CA PRO A 210 -10.14 -4.30 -10.36
C PRO A 210 -10.66 -4.60 -8.95
N CYS A 211 -9.93 -5.36 -8.14
CA CYS A 211 -10.26 -5.73 -6.76
C CYS A 211 -8.96 -5.74 -5.93
N MET A 212 -8.24 -4.63 -5.97
CA MET A 212 -6.83 -4.56 -5.56
C MET A 212 -6.58 -4.87 -4.07
N GLY A 213 -7.61 -4.83 -3.22
CA GLY A 213 -7.44 -5.01 -1.78
C GLY A 213 -6.41 -4.04 -1.22
N SER A 214 -5.42 -4.54 -0.50
CA SER A 214 -4.28 -3.76 -0.01
C SER A 214 -3.14 -3.56 -1.03
N GLY A 215 -3.35 -3.91 -2.30
CA GLY A 215 -2.41 -3.65 -3.39
C GLY A 215 -1.32 -4.69 -3.60
N HIS A 216 -1.43 -5.87 -3.02
CA HIS A 216 -0.39 -6.91 -3.05
C HIS A 216 0.06 -7.29 -4.47
N ILE A 217 -0.90 -7.47 -5.40
CA ILE A 217 -0.61 -7.75 -6.80
C ILE A 217 0.11 -6.56 -7.46
N LEU A 218 -0.34 -5.33 -7.17
CA LEU A 218 0.24 -4.12 -7.73
C LEU A 218 1.67 -3.86 -7.22
N VAL A 219 1.95 -4.17 -5.96
CA VAL A 219 3.30 -4.05 -5.37
C VAL A 219 4.27 -5.01 -6.05
N TYR A 220 3.87 -6.26 -6.28
CA TYR A 220 4.73 -7.21 -6.99
C TYR A 220 4.84 -6.89 -8.50
N ALA A 221 3.76 -6.42 -9.11
CA ALA A 221 3.81 -5.94 -10.49
C ALA A 221 4.77 -4.74 -10.64
N PHE A 222 4.88 -3.89 -9.61
CA PHE A 222 5.88 -2.83 -9.55
C PHE A 222 7.30 -3.40 -9.64
N ASP A 223 7.62 -4.47 -8.89
CA ASP A 223 8.93 -5.10 -8.92
C ASP A 223 9.28 -5.67 -10.30
N VAL A 224 8.35 -6.36 -10.93
CA VAL A 224 8.54 -6.90 -12.28
C VAL A 224 8.71 -5.78 -13.31
N LEU A 225 7.91 -4.71 -13.23
CA LEU A 225 8.07 -3.53 -14.09
C LEU A 225 9.42 -2.86 -13.87
N MET A 226 9.87 -2.71 -12.62
CA MET A 226 11.16 -2.11 -12.32
C MET A 226 12.31 -2.89 -12.98
N GLN A 227 12.26 -4.22 -12.96
CA GLN A 227 13.22 -5.07 -13.66
C GLN A 227 13.17 -4.85 -15.19
N ILE A 228 11.96 -4.78 -15.76
CA ILE A 228 11.75 -4.50 -17.19
C ILE A 228 12.32 -3.13 -17.56
N TYR A 229 12.01 -2.07 -16.82
CA TYR A 229 12.55 -0.73 -17.08
C TYR A 229 14.06 -0.68 -16.95
N SER A 230 14.63 -1.36 -15.95
CA SER A 230 16.07 -1.46 -15.75
C SER A 230 16.77 -2.16 -16.92
N ALA A 231 16.21 -3.25 -17.43
CA ALA A 231 16.69 -3.96 -18.61
C ALA A 231 16.66 -3.07 -19.90
N GLN A 232 15.75 -2.10 -19.93
CA GLN A 232 15.67 -1.11 -21.03
C GLN A 232 16.50 0.15 -20.78
N GLY A 233 17.32 0.19 -19.74
CA GLY A 233 18.28 1.27 -19.46
C GLY A 233 17.68 2.51 -18.81
N TYR A 234 16.46 2.45 -18.29
CA TYR A 234 15.89 3.55 -17.51
C TYR A 234 16.56 3.67 -16.14
N SER A 235 16.67 4.90 -15.62
CA SER A 235 17.08 5.08 -14.24
C SER A 235 15.99 4.58 -13.29
N GLU A 236 16.37 3.99 -12.14
CA GLU A 236 15.40 3.52 -11.14
C GLU A 236 14.43 4.62 -10.70
N ARG A 237 14.94 5.84 -10.56
CA ARG A 237 14.16 7.00 -10.17
C ARG A 237 13.07 7.36 -11.19
N ASP A 238 13.42 7.34 -12.47
CA ASP A 238 12.48 7.68 -13.54
C ASP A 238 11.50 6.52 -13.77
N ALA A 239 12.00 5.28 -13.72
CA ALA A 239 11.17 4.08 -13.78
C ALA A 239 10.10 4.07 -12.68
N ALA A 240 10.48 4.32 -11.42
CA ALA A 240 9.53 4.37 -10.32
C ALA A 240 8.41 5.38 -10.54
N LYS A 241 8.74 6.54 -11.11
CA LYS A 241 7.75 7.56 -11.46
C LYS A 241 6.81 7.08 -12.56
N LEU A 242 7.36 6.56 -13.66
CA LEU A 242 6.59 6.09 -14.81
C LEU A 242 5.66 4.92 -14.43
N ILE A 243 6.13 4.00 -13.59
CA ILE A 243 5.35 2.86 -13.11
C ILE A 243 4.08 3.35 -12.39
N VAL A 244 4.22 4.30 -11.47
CA VAL A 244 3.08 4.84 -10.72
C VAL A 244 2.13 5.64 -11.63
N GLU A 245 2.67 6.48 -12.50
CA GLU A 245 1.85 7.37 -13.34
C GLU A 245 1.19 6.67 -14.53
N LYS A 246 1.84 5.64 -15.09
CA LYS A 246 1.40 5.06 -16.37
C LYS A 246 0.96 3.60 -16.30
N ASN A 247 1.68 2.78 -15.52
CA ASN A 247 1.53 1.34 -15.62
C ASN A 247 0.49 0.75 -14.67
N LEU A 248 0.47 1.19 -13.40
CA LEU A 248 -0.36 0.58 -12.36
C LEU A 248 -1.71 1.26 -12.25
N TRP A 249 -2.77 0.45 -12.32
CA TRP A 249 -4.16 0.85 -12.18
C TRP A 249 -4.84 -0.07 -11.17
N GLY A 250 -5.63 0.49 -10.28
CA GLY A 250 -6.30 -0.31 -9.26
C GLY A 250 -7.67 0.25 -8.89
N LEU A 251 -8.60 -0.66 -8.61
CA LEU A 251 -9.94 -0.33 -8.15
C LEU A 251 -10.24 -1.15 -6.89
N ASP A 252 -10.95 -0.56 -5.95
CA ASP A 252 -11.56 -1.31 -4.85
C ASP A 252 -12.85 -0.64 -4.40
N ILE A 253 -13.75 -1.42 -3.81
CA ILE A 253 -15.00 -0.94 -3.21
C ILE A 253 -14.80 -0.51 -1.76
N ASP A 254 -13.75 -1.03 -1.10
CA ASP A 254 -13.40 -0.70 0.28
C ASP A 254 -12.39 0.45 0.29
N ARG A 255 -12.82 1.62 0.82
CA ARG A 255 -11.96 2.80 0.95
C ARG A 255 -10.70 2.54 1.79
N ARG A 256 -10.78 1.69 2.81
CA ARG A 256 -9.62 1.36 3.66
C ARG A 256 -8.63 0.49 2.90
N ALA A 257 -9.12 -0.49 2.14
CA ALA A 257 -8.27 -1.29 1.26
C ALA A 257 -7.56 -0.41 0.23
N TYR A 258 -8.29 0.52 -0.40
CA TYR A 258 -7.69 1.53 -1.28
C TYR A 258 -6.58 2.34 -0.60
N GLN A 259 -6.82 2.85 0.60
CA GLN A 259 -5.82 3.63 1.35
C GLN A 259 -4.55 2.81 1.62
N LEU A 260 -4.71 1.52 1.95
CA LEU A 260 -3.59 0.61 2.16
C LEU A 260 -2.83 0.33 0.86
N ALA A 261 -3.54 0.11 -0.25
CA ALA A 261 -2.93 -0.09 -1.56
C ALA A 261 -2.16 1.16 -2.02
N TYR A 262 -2.75 2.34 -1.84
CA TYR A 262 -2.08 3.61 -2.11
C TYR A 262 -0.79 3.74 -1.31
N PHE A 263 -0.85 3.49 -0.01
CA PHE A 263 0.32 3.52 0.86
C PHE A 263 1.39 2.53 0.40
N ALA A 264 1.02 1.26 0.16
CA ALA A 264 1.96 0.22 -0.23
C ALA A 264 2.67 0.55 -1.55
N VAL A 265 1.92 0.99 -2.58
CA VAL A 265 2.48 1.37 -3.88
C VAL A 265 3.38 2.61 -3.76
N MET A 266 2.98 3.63 -3.00
CA MET A 266 3.79 4.83 -2.80
C MET A 266 5.05 4.56 -1.99
N MET A 267 4.99 3.71 -0.96
CA MET A 267 6.17 3.29 -0.20
C MET A 267 7.10 2.43 -1.05
N LYS A 268 6.57 1.56 -1.89
CA LYS A 268 7.36 0.78 -2.86
C LYS A 268 8.11 1.70 -3.83
N ALA A 269 7.43 2.66 -4.38
CA ALA A 269 8.04 3.65 -5.28
C ALA A 269 9.09 4.52 -4.58
N ARG A 270 8.89 4.84 -3.28
CA ARG A 270 9.84 5.61 -2.48
C ARG A 270 11.18 4.91 -2.29
N GLN A 271 11.22 3.58 -2.29
CA GLN A 271 12.48 2.81 -2.22
C GLN A 271 13.46 3.22 -3.33
N TYR A 272 12.93 3.49 -4.52
CA TYR A 272 13.70 3.86 -5.70
C TYR A 272 13.77 5.38 -5.94
N ASN A 273 12.78 6.13 -5.45
CA ASN A 273 12.72 7.58 -5.61
C ASN A 273 12.31 8.28 -4.30
N ARG A 274 13.28 8.67 -3.49
CA ARG A 274 13.06 9.30 -2.18
C ARG A 274 12.18 10.56 -2.22
N ARG A 275 12.10 11.25 -3.37
CA ARG A 275 11.32 12.49 -3.53
C ARG A 275 9.93 12.25 -4.12
N ILE A 276 9.52 11.01 -4.35
CA ILE A 276 8.27 10.70 -5.04
C ILE A 276 7.05 11.25 -4.29
N LEU A 277 7.06 11.21 -2.97
CA LEU A 277 5.96 11.67 -2.12
C LEU A 277 5.72 13.18 -2.21
N THR A 278 6.77 13.96 -2.50
CA THR A 278 6.70 15.44 -2.61
C THR A 278 6.67 15.91 -4.06
N SER A 279 6.60 15.00 -5.03
CA SER A 279 6.67 15.34 -6.45
C SER A 279 5.32 15.67 -7.10
N GLY A 280 4.23 15.59 -6.34
CA GLY A 280 2.87 15.80 -6.86
C GLY A 280 2.37 14.71 -7.80
N ILE A 281 3.00 13.53 -7.78
CA ILE A 281 2.58 12.37 -8.57
C ILE A 281 1.17 11.93 -8.17
N LYS A 282 0.38 11.60 -9.18
CA LYS A 282 -0.95 11.00 -8.98
C LYS A 282 -0.90 9.52 -9.35
N THR A 283 -1.43 8.69 -8.49
CA THR A 283 -1.66 7.28 -8.76
C THR A 283 -2.93 7.09 -9.59
N ASN A 284 -3.05 5.94 -10.27
CA ASN A 284 -4.29 5.55 -10.94
C ASN A 284 -5.04 4.50 -10.09
N LEU A 285 -5.06 4.71 -8.78
CA LEU A 285 -5.81 3.89 -7.83
C LEU A 285 -7.10 4.64 -7.45
N PHE A 286 -8.24 3.94 -7.41
CA PHE A 286 -9.52 4.57 -7.19
C PHE A 286 -10.42 3.71 -6.30
N VAL A 287 -11.27 4.39 -5.52
CA VAL A 287 -12.40 3.77 -4.82
C VAL A 287 -13.62 3.78 -5.75
N ILE A 288 -14.32 2.67 -5.80
CA ILE A 288 -15.62 2.59 -6.47
C ILE A 288 -16.69 3.11 -5.51
N GLU A 289 -17.14 4.33 -5.73
CA GLU A 289 -18.18 4.94 -4.90
C GLU A 289 -19.59 4.48 -5.30
N ASP A 290 -20.51 4.53 -4.33
CA ASP A 290 -21.91 4.22 -4.54
C ASP A 290 -22.57 5.32 -5.40
N ASN A 291 -23.13 4.93 -6.54
CA ASN A 291 -23.77 5.85 -7.48
C ASN A 291 -25.14 6.39 -7.03
N ARG A 292 -25.62 6.05 -5.83
CA ARG A 292 -26.90 6.57 -5.30
C ARG A 292 -26.94 8.08 -5.14
N ALA A 293 -25.78 8.74 -5.13
CA ALA A 293 -25.69 10.20 -5.16
C ALA A 293 -25.90 10.81 -6.56
N LEU A 294 -25.81 10.01 -7.62
CA LEU A 294 -26.16 10.43 -8.97
C LEU A 294 -27.69 10.37 -9.09
N THR A 295 -28.39 11.36 -8.50
CA THR A 295 -29.81 11.60 -8.81
C THR A 295 -29.93 11.93 -10.28
N SER A 296 -30.75 11.16 -10.97
CA SER A 296 -31.14 11.48 -12.33
C SER A 296 -31.68 12.93 -12.36
N GLU A 297 -30.91 13.85 -12.91
CA GLU A 297 -31.46 15.07 -13.46
C GLU A 297 -32.19 14.78 -14.78
#